data_ec4d0e889d6ab404593fbd7a4f5a1070
#
_entry.id   ec4d0e889d6ab404593fbd7a4f5a1070
#
_cell.length_a   1.000
_cell.length_b   1.000
_cell.length_c   1.000
_cell.angle_alpha   90.00
_cell.angle_beta   90.00
_cell.angle_gamma   90.00
#
_symmetry.space_group_name_H-M   'P 1'
#
loop_
_entity.id
_entity.type
_entity.pdbx_description
1 polymer ?
#
loop_
_entity_poly.entity_id
_entity_poly.type
_entity_poly.pdbx_seq_one_letter_code
_entity_poly.pdbx_strand_id
1 'polypeptide(L)'
;MKCDICPRECKLNNDVSAVGFCGFSLIEREKEIKLARAALHFYEEPCISGQNGSGAVFFSGCNLRCVFCQNHNIANCKVGKAVSIERLADIFLELQEKKAHNINLVTPSHYAYQIINAIKLARGKGLNIPIVYNTSAYDSVETLKALEGYVDVYLPDYKYADSKLAGELSRAENYPDKAIEAIREMIHQVGMPVVENGIIKSGVIIRHLVLPGNVRNSKAVIDRLVSEFGTDITLSIMNQYTPIEGLELPGELGRTVTEREYNKVLDYAFDKGLVNGFFQDGETCKESFIPAFDYEGV
;
A
#
# COMPACT_ATOMS: atom_id res chain seq x y z
N MET A 1 26.29 3.77 9.70
CA MET A 1 25.53 2.98 8.68
C MET A 1 24.19 3.64 8.49
N LYS A 2 23.65 3.64 7.28
CA LYS A 2 22.34 4.19 6.91
C LYS A 2 21.51 3.02 6.37
N CYS A 3 20.22 2.96 6.76
CA CYS A 3 19.29 2.02 6.17
C CYS A 3 18.72 2.66 4.87
N ASP A 4 18.85 2.00 3.74
CA ASP A 4 18.53 2.49 2.39
C ASP A 4 17.28 1.83 1.77
N ILE A 5 16.60 0.95 2.53
CA ILE A 5 15.42 0.20 2.03
C ILE A 5 14.27 1.14 1.63
N CYS A 6 14.14 2.30 2.27
CA CYS A 6 13.10 3.27 1.97
C CYS A 6 13.61 4.71 2.11
N PRO A 7 12.88 5.73 1.60
CA PRO A 7 13.29 7.13 1.64
C PRO A 7 13.46 7.75 3.04
N ARG A 8 13.16 7.02 4.12
CA ARG A 8 13.48 7.44 5.49
C ARG A 8 14.96 7.51 5.75
N GLU A 9 15.75 6.66 5.11
CA GLU A 9 17.19 6.64 5.21
C GLU A 9 17.69 6.73 6.66
N CYS A 10 17.10 5.91 7.53
CA CYS A 10 17.33 5.95 8.97
C CYS A 10 18.83 5.87 9.31
N LYS A 11 19.33 6.85 10.07
CA LYS A 11 20.71 6.84 10.56
C LYS A 11 20.81 5.89 11.75
N LEU A 12 21.52 4.78 11.57
CA LEU A 12 21.65 3.71 12.57
C LEU A 12 22.95 3.81 13.40
N ASN A 13 23.68 4.93 13.33
CA ASN A 13 24.94 5.18 14.07
C ASN A 13 25.90 3.98 14.11
N ASN A 14 25.99 3.21 13.02
CA ASN A 14 26.72 1.95 12.89
C ASN A 14 26.24 0.83 13.85
N ASP A 15 25.06 0.96 14.41
CA ASP A 15 24.42 -0.04 15.25
C ASP A 15 23.28 -0.73 14.47
N VAL A 16 23.49 -1.97 14.06
CA VAL A 16 22.51 -2.77 13.32
C VAL A 16 21.32 -3.18 14.19
N SER A 17 21.42 -3.04 15.53
CA SER A 17 20.32 -3.26 16.47
C SER A 17 19.44 -2.01 16.65
N ALA A 18 19.89 -0.85 16.15
CA ALA A 18 19.11 0.38 16.23
C ALA A 18 17.79 0.28 15.44
N VAL A 19 16.70 0.66 16.11
CA VAL A 19 15.34 0.56 15.54
C VAL A 19 15.10 1.71 14.55
N GLY A 20 14.77 1.36 13.32
CA GLY A 20 14.38 2.32 12.28
C GLY A 20 12.96 2.87 12.49
N PHE A 21 12.58 3.87 11.67
CA PHE A 21 11.23 4.46 11.71
C PHE A 21 10.11 3.42 11.49
N CYS A 22 10.38 2.36 10.71
CA CYS A 22 9.42 1.27 10.47
C CYS A 22 9.13 0.44 11.74
N GLY A 23 9.93 0.56 12.80
CA GLY A 23 9.76 -0.13 14.08
C GLY A 23 10.63 -1.37 14.25
N PHE A 24 11.54 -1.63 13.32
CA PHE A 24 12.44 -2.78 13.36
C PHE A 24 13.90 -2.36 13.12
N SER A 25 14.82 -3.09 13.74
CA SER A 25 16.24 -3.03 13.43
C SER A 25 16.59 -3.86 12.19
N LEU A 26 17.80 -3.71 11.66
CA LEU A 26 18.29 -4.54 10.55
C LEU A 26 18.38 -6.00 10.97
N ILE A 27 18.93 -6.28 12.16
CA ILE A 27 19.08 -7.64 12.69
C ILE A 27 17.71 -8.34 12.85
N GLU A 28 16.70 -7.63 13.38
CA GLU A 28 15.36 -8.24 13.54
C GLU A 28 14.79 -8.62 12.19
N ARG A 29 14.86 -7.75 11.18
CA ARG A 29 14.33 -8.03 9.84
C ARG A 29 15.05 -9.16 9.12
N GLU A 30 16.35 -9.37 9.37
CA GLU A 30 17.09 -10.50 8.82
C GLU A 30 16.66 -11.84 9.41
N LYS A 31 16.23 -11.85 10.67
CA LYS A 31 15.88 -13.07 11.41
C LYS A 31 14.41 -13.47 11.24
N GLU A 32 13.52 -12.51 11.21
CA GLU A 32 12.09 -12.75 11.25
C GLU A 32 11.27 -11.67 10.54
N ILE A 33 10.11 -12.08 10.08
CA ILE A 33 9.10 -11.20 9.49
C ILE A 33 7.92 -11.16 10.46
N LYS A 34 7.38 -9.98 10.78
CA LYS A 34 6.20 -9.87 11.64
C LYS A 34 4.94 -9.67 10.82
N LEU A 35 4.01 -10.61 10.96
CA LEU A 35 2.71 -10.61 10.29
C LEU A 35 1.58 -10.45 11.30
N ALA A 36 0.57 -9.68 10.95
CA ALA A 36 -0.63 -9.47 11.77
C ALA A 36 -1.80 -10.35 11.32
N ARG A 37 -1.88 -10.70 10.03
CA ARG A 37 -2.92 -11.53 9.44
C ARG A 37 -2.51 -12.00 8.05
N ALA A 38 -2.99 -13.19 7.65
CA ALA A 38 -2.88 -13.72 6.29
C ALA A 38 -4.17 -14.46 5.92
N ALA A 39 -5.09 -13.81 5.22
CA ALA A 39 -6.41 -14.36 4.91
C ALA A 39 -6.98 -13.81 3.61
N LEU A 40 -8.08 -14.42 3.12
CA LEU A 40 -8.82 -13.87 2.00
C LEU A 40 -9.46 -12.52 2.38
N HIS A 41 -9.29 -11.55 1.49
CA HIS A 41 -9.84 -10.19 1.62
C HIS A 41 -10.63 -9.83 0.36
N PHE A 42 -11.84 -9.26 0.54
CA PHE A 42 -12.81 -9.07 -0.54
C PHE A 42 -13.07 -7.59 -0.87
N TYR A 43 -12.35 -6.68 -0.25
CA TYR A 43 -12.63 -5.23 -0.29
C TYR A 43 -11.55 -4.40 -1.00
N GLU A 44 -10.68 -5.02 -1.79
CA GLU A 44 -9.82 -4.30 -2.73
C GLU A 44 -10.58 -3.99 -4.02
N GLU A 45 -9.96 -3.32 -4.97
CA GLU A 45 -10.57 -3.07 -6.27
C GLU A 45 -11.15 -4.36 -6.89
N PRO A 46 -12.29 -4.27 -7.62
CA PRO A 46 -12.98 -5.45 -8.15
C PRO A 46 -12.09 -6.39 -8.95
N CYS A 47 -11.12 -5.88 -9.69
CA CYS A 47 -10.19 -6.69 -10.47
C CYS A 47 -9.08 -7.33 -9.61
N ILE A 48 -8.87 -6.89 -8.36
CA ILE A 48 -7.95 -7.48 -7.39
C ILE A 48 -8.65 -8.60 -6.60
N SER A 49 -9.79 -8.28 -5.96
CA SER A 49 -10.51 -9.22 -5.10
C SER A 49 -11.33 -10.24 -5.88
N GLY A 50 -11.97 -9.83 -6.97
CA GLY A 50 -12.86 -10.70 -7.73
C GLY A 50 -13.89 -11.41 -6.84
N GLN A 51 -14.29 -12.63 -7.22
CA GLN A 51 -15.23 -13.44 -6.46
C GLN A 51 -14.58 -14.28 -5.35
N ASN A 52 -13.32 -14.67 -5.53
CA ASN A 52 -12.63 -15.57 -4.61
C ASN A 52 -11.82 -14.82 -3.54
N GLY A 53 -11.72 -13.52 -3.64
CA GLY A 53 -10.91 -12.70 -2.75
C GLY A 53 -9.43 -12.61 -3.13
N SER A 54 -8.77 -11.64 -2.55
CA SER A 54 -7.33 -11.42 -2.60
C SER A 54 -6.68 -12.09 -1.38
N GLY A 55 -5.59 -12.81 -1.55
CA GLY A 55 -4.81 -13.41 -0.46
C GLY A 55 -3.99 -12.37 0.26
N ALA A 56 -4.61 -11.58 1.14
CA ALA A 56 -3.98 -10.45 1.80
C ALA A 56 -3.07 -10.88 2.94
N VAL A 57 -1.81 -10.44 2.90
CA VAL A 57 -0.81 -10.65 3.94
C VAL A 57 -0.43 -9.31 4.54
N PHE A 58 -0.82 -9.06 5.79
CA PHE A 58 -0.61 -7.80 6.50
C PHE A 58 0.70 -7.83 7.29
N PHE A 59 1.66 -7.03 6.87
CA PHE A 59 2.95 -6.88 7.54
C PHE A 59 2.85 -5.88 8.70
N SER A 60 3.47 -6.21 9.82
CA SER A 60 3.59 -5.31 10.97
C SER A 60 4.72 -4.32 10.76
N GLY A 61 4.53 -3.07 11.25
CA GLY A 61 5.43 -1.95 10.99
C GLY A 61 5.05 -1.16 9.74
N CYS A 62 5.54 0.08 9.65
CA CYS A 62 5.29 0.94 8.50
C CYS A 62 6.35 2.04 8.41
N ASN A 63 6.86 2.29 7.22
CA ASN A 63 7.82 3.36 6.95
C ASN A 63 7.17 4.75 6.84
N LEU A 64 5.82 4.85 6.80
CA LEU A 64 5.12 6.13 6.71
C LEU A 64 4.39 6.53 8.00
N ARG A 65 3.66 5.61 8.66
CA ARG A 65 2.96 5.81 9.95
C ARG A 65 2.10 7.07 9.95
N CYS A 66 1.17 7.17 8.99
CA CYS A 66 0.23 8.28 8.91
C CYS A 66 -0.59 8.39 10.21
N VAL A 67 -0.84 9.61 10.71
CA VAL A 67 -1.59 9.84 11.95
C VAL A 67 -3.03 9.34 11.90
N PHE A 68 -3.60 9.24 10.69
CA PHE A 68 -4.96 8.75 10.42
C PHE A 68 -5.01 7.29 9.93
N CYS A 69 -3.94 6.53 10.10
CA CYS A 69 -3.88 5.17 9.55
C CYS A 69 -4.91 4.25 10.21
N GLN A 70 -5.86 3.73 9.43
CA GLN A 70 -6.85 2.76 9.92
C GLN A 70 -6.17 1.50 10.49
N ASN A 71 -5.04 1.11 9.92
CA ASN A 71 -4.21 -0.01 10.37
C ASN A 71 -3.18 0.41 11.43
N HIS A 72 -3.46 1.43 12.26
CA HIS A 72 -2.49 2.05 13.18
C HIS A 72 -1.87 1.05 14.17
N ASN A 73 -2.61 0.02 14.58
CA ASN A 73 -2.11 -1.00 15.51
C ASN A 73 -0.95 -1.80 14.90
N ILE A 74 -1.09 -2.23 13.64
CA ILE A 74 -0.02 -2.95 12.94
C ILE A 74 1.08 -1.99 12.47
N ALA A 75 0.72 -0.80 11.97
CA ALA A 75 1.68 0.21 11.54
C ALA A 75 2.63 0.65 12.66
N ASN A 76 2.16 0.64 13.92
CA ASN A 76 2.95 0.96 15.12
C ASN A 76 3.54 -0.28 15.83
N CYS A 77 3.57 -1.42 15.17
CA CYS A 77 4.14 -2.68 15.69
C CYS A 77 3.49 -3.19 16.98
N LYS A 78 2.25 -2.77 17.30
CA LYS A 78 1.53 -3.25 18.49
C LYS A 78 1.00 -4.67 18.32
N VAL A 79 0.80 -5.09 17.07
CA VAL A 79 0.31 -6.42 16.70
C VAL A 79 1.26 -7.00 15.67
N GLY A 80 1.68 -8.23 15.82
CA GLY A 80 2.54 -8.94 14.86
C GLY A 80 3.16 -10.18 15.49
N LYS A 81 3.06 -11.31 14.81
CA LYS A 81 3.68 -12.59 15.16
C LYS A 81 4.88 -12.83 14.23
N ALA A 82 6.00 -13.21 14.80
CA ALA A 82 7.21 -13.52 14.06
C ALA A 82 7.07 -14.82 13.26
N VAL A 83 7.46 -14.79 12.00
CA VAL A 83 7.53 -15.95 11.10
C VAL A 83 8.86 -15.97 10.36
N SER A 84 9.29 -17.16 9.94
CA SER A 84 10.46 -17.32 9.06
C SER A 84 10.08 -17.03 7.59
N ILE A 85 11.10 -16.93 6.74
CA ILE A 85 10.91 -16.79 5.27
C ILE A 85 10.20 -18.02 4.70
N GLU A 86 10.53 -19.22 5.20
CA GLU A 86 9.90 -20.49 4.79
C GLU A 86 8.41 -20.47 5.16
N ARG A 87 8.06 -20.04 6.38
CA ARG A 87 6.65 -19.94 6.79
C ARG A 87 5.89 -18.92 5.94
N LEU A 88 6.49 -17.80 5.59
CA LEU A 88 5.87 -16.82 4.68
C LEU A 88 5.62 -17.45 3.29
N ALA A 89 6.56 -18.23 2.78
CA ALA A 89 6.38 -18.95 1.51
C ALA A 89 5.25 -19.98 1.58
N ASP A 90 5.12 -20.71 2.69
CA ASP A 90 4.03 -21.66 2.91
C ASP A 90 2.68 -20.96 3.02
N ILE A 91 2.60 -19.77 3.69
CA ILE A 91 1.40 -18.93 3.74
C ILE A 91 0.93 -18.54 2.32
N PHE A 92 1.84 -18.19 1.41
CA PHE A 92 1.48 -17.88 0.03
C PHE A 92 0.84 -19.07 -0.69
N LEU A 93 1.35 -20.28 -0.47
CA LEU A 93 0.79 -21.50 -1.03
C LEU A 93 -0.57 -21.85 -0.42
N GLU A 94 -0.72 -21.70 0.89
CA GLU A 94 -2.00 -21.91 1.58
C GLU A 94 -3.10 -20.95 1.06
N LEU A 95 -2.76 -19.70 0.77
CA LEU A 95 -3.69 -18.73 0.19
C LEU A 95 -4.05 -19.11 -1.26
N GLN A 96 -3.10 -19.59 -2.04
CA GLN A 96 -3.36 -20.13 -3.37
C GLN A 96 -4.28 -21.36 -3.32
N GLU A 97 -4.09 -22.29 -2.38
CA GLU A 97 -4.96 -23.45 -2.16
C GLU A 97 -6.40 -23.02 -1.80
N LYS A 98 -6.56 -21.91 -1.05
CA LYS A 98 -7.84 -21.27 -0.75
C LYS A 98 -8.47 -20.57 -1.97
N LYS A 99 -7.86 -20.68 -3.16
CA LYS A 99 -8.33 -20.09 -4.43
C LYS A 99 -8.26 -18.56 -4.48
N ALA A 100 -7.39 -17.91 -3.70
CA ALA A 100 -7.13 -16.50 -3.84
C ALA A 100 -6.74 -16.15 -5.29
N HIS A 101 -7.19 -15.00 -5.78
CA HIS A 101 -6.82 -14.55 -7.13
C HIS A 101 -5.37 -14.08 -7.24
N ASN A 102 -4.77 -13.69 -6.14
CA ASN A 102 -3.40 -13.17 -6.03
C ASN A 102 -2.89 -13.29 -4.59
N ILE A 103 -1.61 -13.02 -4.38
CA ILE A 103 -1.03 -12.75 -3.06
C ILE A 103 -0.87 -11.23 -2.93
N ASN A 104 -1.60 -10.60 -2.03
CA ASN A 104 -1.58 -9.16 -1.81
C ASN A 104 -0.75 -8.82 -0.56
N LEU A 105 0.41 -8.25 -0.78
CA LEU A 105 1.38 -7.89 0.24
C LEU A 105 1.07 -6.48 0.76
N VAL A 106 0.43 -6.36 1.93
CA VAL A 106 -0.02 -5.08 2.48
C VAL A 106 1.04 -4.45 3.37
N THR A 107 1.54 -3.28 2.99
CA THR A 107 2.63 -2.53 3.65
C THR A 107 3.96 -3.31 3.70
N PRO A 108 4.47 -3.82 2.58
CA PRO A 108 5.59 -4.76 2.51
C PRO A 108 6.98 -4.08 2.52
N SER A 109 7.06 -2.77 2.30
CA SER A 109 8.27 -2.01 1.92
C SER A 109 9.52 -2.35 2.75
N HIS A 110 9.36 -2.48 4.07
CA HIS A 110 10.50 -2.70 4.98
C HIS A 110 10.98 -4.15 5.05
N TYR A 111 10.26 -5.09 4.40
CA TYR A 111 10.61 -6.51 4.26
C TYR A 111 10.87 -6.94 2.81
N ALA A 112 11.10 -6.00 1.88
CA ALA A 112 11.20 -6.29 0.45
C ALA A 112 12.17 -7.45 0.13
N TYR A 113 13.37 -7.48 0.72
CA TYR A 113 14.35 -8.54 0.45
C TYR A 113 13.94 -9.90 1.00
N GLN A 114 13.30 -9.95 2.17
CA GLN A 114 12.78 -11.18 2.75
C GLN A 114 11.59 -11.72 1.91
N ILE A 115 10.76 -10.82 1.42
CA ILE A 115 9.64 -11.15 0.53
C ILE A 115 10.13 -11.74 -0.79
N ILE A 116 11.18 -11.18 -1.40
CA ILE A 116 11.81 -11.76 -2.59
C ILE A 116 12.22 -13.22 -2.35
N ASN A 117 12.84 -13.49 -1.20
CA ASN A 117 13.27 -14.85 -0.86
C ASN A 117 12.06 -15.79 -0.64
N ALA A 118 11.01 -15.32 0.02
CA ALA A 118 9.78 -16.09 0.21
C ALA A 118 9.07 -16.39 -1.12
N ILE A 119 9.00 -15.41 -2.05
CA ILE A 119 8.44 -15.60 -3.39
C ILE A 119 9.24 -16.64 -4.17
N LYS A 120 10.58 -16.59 -4.13
CA LYS A 120 11.45 -17.60 -4.79
C LYS A 120 11.15 -19.00 -4.27
N LEU A 121 11.06 -19.18 -2.95
CA LEU A 121 10.75 -20.46 -2.34
C LEU A 121 9.35 -20.94 -2.72
N ALA A 122 8.36 -20.08 -2.65
CA ALA A 122 6.98 -20.41 -2.98
C ALA A 122 6.80 -20.76 -4.46
N ARG A 123 7.42 -19.98 -5.37
CA ARG A 123 7.41 -20.28 -6.81
C ARG A 123 8.10 -21.63 -7.11
N GLY A 124 9.20 -21.95 -6.42
CA GLY A 124 9.85 -23.25 -6.50
C GLY A 124 8.98 -24.42 -6.02
N LYS A 125 7.96 -24.16 -5.19
CA LYS A 125 6.97 -25.12 -4.68
C LYS A 125 5.63 -25.08 -5.46
N GLY A 126 5.50 -24.26 -6.53
CA GLY A 126 4.32 -24.22 -7.40
C GLY A 126 3.39 -23.01 -7.21
N LEU A 127 3.81 -21.95 -6.54
CA LEU A 127 3.08 -20.68 -6.54
C LEU A 127 3.02 -20.10 -7.97
N ASN A 128 1.81 -19.85 -8.49
CA ASN A 128 1.59 -19.42 -9.87
C ASN A 128 0.55 -18.27 -10.01
N ILE A 129 -0.03 -17.82 -8.92
CA ILE A 129 -0.92 -16.66 -8.92
C ILE A 129 -0.12 -15.35 -8.80
N PRO A 130 -0.65 -14.20 -9.30
CA PRO A 130 0.04 -12.93 -9.29
C PRO A 130 0.41 -12.45 -7.88
N ILE A 131 1.52 -11.73 -7.77
CA ILE A 131 1.94 -11.02 -6.56
C ILE A 131 1.55 -9.54 -6.69
N VAL A 132 0.73 -9.05 -5.77
CA VAL A 132 0.33 -7.64 -5.64
C VAL A 132 1.15 -6.99 -4.52
N TYR A 133 1.82 -5.89 -4.83
CA TYR A 133 2.59 -5.08 -3.88
C TYR A 133 1.81 -3.83 -3.51
N ASN A 134 1.10 -3.89 -2.37
CA ASN A 134 0.21 -2.85 -1.88
C ASN A 134 0.97 -1.93 -0.91
N THR A 135 1.32 -0.75 -1.37
CA THR A 135 2.26 0.14 -0.70
C THR A 135 1.76 1.58 -0.60
N SER A 136 2.33 2.33 0.34
CA SER A 136 2.15 3.77 0.42
C SER A 136 2.93 4.56 -0.65
N ALA A 137 3.57 3.91 -1.61
CA ALA A 137 4.50 4.48 -2.58
C ALA A 137 5.74 5.18 -1.96
N TYR A 138 5.96 5.06 -0.66
CA TYR A 138 7.16 5.62 -0.01
C TYR A 138 8.28 4.58 0.00
N ASP A 139 8.65 4.14 -1.22
CA ASP A 139 9.66 3.11 -1.50
C ASP A 139 10.89 3.73 -2.16
N SER A 140 12.09 3.19 -1.93
CA SER A 140 13.26 3.60 -2.69
C SER A 140 13.27 2.91 -4.06
N VAL A 141 13.74 3.63 -5.08
CA VAL A 141 13.84 3.12 -6.45
C VAL A 141 14.74 1.89 -6.50
N GLU A 142 15.83 1.87 -5.71
CA GLU A 142 16.76 0.75 -5.62
C GLU A 142 16.08 -0.51 -5.08
N THR A 143 15.22 -0.36 -4.05
CA THR A 143 14.45 -1.49 -3.51
C THR A 143 13.42 -1.99 -4.51
N LEU A 144 12.75 -1.09 -5.24
CA LEU A 144 11.82 -1.47 -6.30
C LEU A 144 12.52 -2.22 -7.44
N LYS A 145 13.70 -1.77 -7.86
CA LYS A 145 14.51 -2.51 -8.86
C LYS A 145 14.88 -3.92 -8.41
N ALA A 146 15.12 -4.12 -7.10
CA ALA A 146 15.35 -5.48 -6.58
C ALA A 146 14.09 -6.37 -6.63
N LEU A 147 12.89 -5.77 -6.64
CA LEU A 147 11.59 -6.46 -6.77
C LEU A 147 11.20 -6.78 -8.22
N GLU A 148 11.94 -6.27 -9.21
CA GLU A 148 11.64 -6.51 -10.64
C GLU A 148 11.60 -8.02 -10.95
N GLY A 149 10.54 -8.45 -11.66
CA GLY A 149 10.29 -9.86 -11.98
C GLY A 149 9.73 -10.71 -10.84
N TYR A 150 9.56 -10.15 -9.63
CA TYR A 150 8.91 -10.82 -8.49
C TYR A 150 7.49 -10.32 -8.25
N VAL A 151 7.21 -9.06 -8.55
CA VAL A 151 5.92 -8.41 -8.41
C VAL A 151 5.26 -8.30 -9.77
N ASP A 152 3.98 -8.67 -9.84
CA ASP A 152 3.19 -8.64 -11.06
C ASP A 152 2.28 -7.40 -11.11
N VAL A 153 1.78 -6.96 -9.96
CA VAL A 153 0.89 -5.81 -9.81
C VAL A 153 1.38 -4.89 -8.71
N TYR A 154 1.51 -3.60 -9.01
CA TYR A 154 1.75 -2.58 -8.00
C TYR A 154 0.46 -1.82 -7.69
N LEU A 155 0.19 -1.62 -6.40
CA LEU A 155 -0.97 -0.90 -5.88
C LEU A 155 -0.50 0.25 -4.97
N PRO A 156 0.13 1.29 -5.54
CA PRO A 156 0.67 2.41 -4.78
C PRO A 156 -0.40 3.42 -4.40
N ASP A 157 -0.40 3.85 -3.13
CA ASP A 157 -1.17 5.03 -2.72
C ASP A 157 -0.37 6.31 -2.97
N TYR A 158 -0.88 7.26 -3.76
CA TYR A 158 -0.34 8.61 -3.85
C TYR A 158 -1.17 9.55 -2.97
N LYS A 159 -0.72 9.75 -1.73
CA LYS A 159 -1.51 10.37 -0.65
C LYS A 159 -1.48 11.89 -0.67
N TYR A 160 -0.32 12.49 -0.96
CA TYR A 160 -0.08 13.92 -0.85
C TYR A 160 0.71 14.45 -2.04
N ALA A 161 0.30 15.63 -2.55
CA ALA A 161 1.09 16.47 -3.44
C ALA A 161 1.69 17.69 -2.70
N ASP A 162 1.23 17.94 -1.47
CA ASP A 162 1.71 19.01 -0.60
C ASP A 162 2.71 18.45 0.43
N SER A 163 3.96 18.94 0.38
CA SER A 163 5.04 18.53 1.28
C SER A 163 4.76 18.88 2.75
N LYS A 164 4.10 20.03 3.01
CA LYS A 164 3.77 20.44 4.37
C LYS A 164 2.72 19.50 4.96
N LEU A 165 1.66 19.19 4.21
CA LEU A 165 0.63 18.24 4.63
C LEU A 165 1.24 16.83 4.84
N ALA A 166 2.15 16.41 3.96
CA ALA A 166 2.88 15.13 4.10
C ALA A 166 3.75 15.12 5.38
N GLY A 167 4.38 16.25 5.71
CA GLY A 167 5.12 16.44 6.96
C GLY A 167 4.22 16.34 8.20
N GLU A 168 3.08 17.03 8.19
CA GLU A 168 2.11 17.04 9.29
C GLU A 168 1.48 15.66 9.52
N LEU A 169 1.01 15.01 8.46
CA LEU A 169 0.22 13.79 8.58
C LEU A 169 1.05 12.49 8.57
N SER A 170 2.28 12.53 8.04
CA SER A 170 3.11 11.32 7.88
C SER A 170 4.59 11.54 8.21
N ARG A 171 4.97 12.73 8.70
CA ARG A 171 6.37 13.08 9.00
C ARG A 171 7.31 12.83 7.83
N ALA A 172 6.87 13.11 6.60
CA ALA A 172 7.56 12.82 5.35
C ALA A 172 7.42 13.96 4.34
N GLU A 173 8.06 15.11 4.59
CA GLU A 173 7.97 16.28 3.71
C GLU A 173 8.41 16.00 2.26
N ASN A 174 9.32 15.03 2.07
CA ASN A 174 9.80 14.59 0.76
C ASN A 174 8.90 13.55 0.08
N TYR A 175 7.77 13.19 0.70
CA TYR A 175 6.85 12.17 0.19
C TYR A 175 6.38 12.42 -1.24
N PRO A 176 5.92 13.64 -1.63
CA PRO A 176 5.35 13.86 -2.96
C PRO A 176 6.31 13.47 -4.08
N ASP A 177 7.57 13.85 -3.97
CA ASP A 177 8.58 13.56 -5.01
C ASP A 177 9.03 12.10 -4.97
N LYS A 178 9.27 11.56 -3.76
CA LYS A 178 9.68 10.16 -3.60
C LYS A 178 8.61 9.17 -4.06
N ALA A 179 7.35 9.47 -3.82
CA ALA A 179 6.25 8.64 -4.30
C ALA A 179 6.11 8.67 -5.84
N ILE A 180 6.32 9.83 -6.48
CA ILE A 180 6.35 9.92 -7.95
C ILE A 180 7.53 9.14 -8.53
N GLU A 181 8.73 9.26 -7.95
CA GLU A 181 9.90 8.46 -8.36
C GLU A 181 9.59 6.95 -8.29
N ALA A 182 8.98 6.51 -7.18
CA ALA A 182 8.58 5.12 -6.97
C ALA A 182 7.52 4.65 -7.98
N ILE A 183 6.45 5.42 -8.17
CA ILE A 183 5.37 5.07 -9.12
C ILE A 183 5.91 4.99 -10.55
N ARG A 184 6.83 5.88 -10.95
CA ARG A 184 7.47 5.83 -12.27
C ARG A 184 8.25 4.54 -12.46
N GLU A 185 8.99 4.10 -11.45
CA GLU A 185 9.70 2.82 -11.48
C GLU A 185 8.74 1.64 -11.56
N MET A 186 7.64 1.65 -10.79
CA MET A 186 6.61 0.61 -10.83
C MET A 186 5.97 0.50 -12.23
N ILE A 187 5.61 1.64 -12.85
CA ILE A 187 5.06 1.66 -14.23
C ILE A 187 6.11 1.16 -15.23
N HIS A 188 7.37 1.50 -15.04
CA HIS A 188 8.46 1.01 -15.91
C HIS A 188 8.57 -0.52 -15.88
N GLN A 189 8.39 -1.16 -14.70
CA GLN A 189 8.53 -2.61 -14.53
C GLN A 189 7.36 -3.42 -15.08
N VAL A 190 6.12 -2.99 -14.82
CA VAL A 190 4.92 -3.81 -15.11
C VAL A 190 3.90 -3.15 -16.04
N GLY A 191 4.09 -1.88 -16.41
CA GLY A 191 3.23 -1.16 -17.35
C GLY A 191 1.85 -0.82 -16.80
N MET A 192 0.91 -0.57 -17.73
CA MET A 192 -0.50 -0.32 -17.42
C MET A 192 -1.24 -1.63 -17.13
N PRO A 193 -2.40 -1.58 -16.43
CA PRO A 193 -3.11 -2.79 -16.03
C PRO A 193 -3.52 -3.68 -17.21
N VAL A 194 -3.19 -4.96 -17.09
CA VAL A 194 -3.68 -6.03 -17.96
C VAL A 194 -4.70 -6.86 -17.17
N VAL A 195 -5.95 -6.84 -17.63
CA VAL A 195 -7.06 -7.52 -16.96
C VAL A 195 -7.60 -8.63 -17.88
N GLU A 196 -7.67 -9.86 -17.36
CA GLU A 196 -8.21 -11.02 -18.05
C GLU A 196 -9.38 -11.61 -17.26
N ASN A 197 -10.52 -11.77 -17.90
CA ASN A 197 -11.75 -12.28 -17.27
C ASN A 197 -12.14 -11.51 -15.99
N GLY A 198 -11.91 -10.19 -15.98
CA GLY A 198 -12.21 -9.32 -14.85
C GLY A 198 -11.16 -9.33 -13.72
N ILE A 199 -10.08 -10.11 -13.84
CA ILE A 199 -9.02 -10.21 -12.83
C ILE A 199 -7.70 -9.68 -13.40
N ILE A 200 -7.02 -8.82 -12.64
CA ILE A 200 -5.75 -8.23 -13.03
C ILE A 200 -4.64 -9.29 -13.06
N LYS A 201 -3.79 -9.22 -14.07
CA LYS A 201 -2.62 -10.09 -14.24
C LYS A 201 -1.32 -9.34 -14.01
N SER A 202 -1.24 -8.11 -14.45
CA SER A 202 -0.07 -7.25 -14.26
C SER A 202 -0.46 -5.78 -14.35
N GLY A 203 0.44 -4.88 -13.93
CA GLY A 203 0.29 -3.45 -14.13
C GLY A 203 0.17 -2.65 -12.83
N VAL A 204 -0.03 -1.33 -12.98
CA VAL A 204 -0.11 -0.40 -11.86
C VAL A 204 -1.51 0.20 -11.74
N ILE A 205 -2.12 0.10 -10.56
CA ILE A 205 -3.32 0.87 -10.19
C ILE A 205 -2.91 1.86 -9.11
N ILE A 206 -2.90 3.15 -9.43
CA ILE A 206 -2.59 4.20 -8.46
C ILE A 206 -3.84 4.46 -7.62
N ARG A 207 -3.68 4.59 -6.31
CA ARG A 207 -4.79 4.88 -5.39
C ARG A 207 -4.63 6.26 -4.75
N HIS A 208 -5.74 6.93 -4.55
CA HIS A 208 -5.79 8.17 -3.78
C HIS A 208 -6.97 8.17 -2.82
N LEU A 209 -6.69 8.24 -1.51
CA LEU A 209 -7.70 8.39 -0.47
C LEU A 209 -8.00 9.88 -0.28
N VAL A 210 -9.24 10.27 -0.55
CA VAL A 210 -9.70 11.63 -0.26
C VAL A 210 -9.80 11.81 1.25
N LEU A 211 -9.18 12.88 1.76
CA LEU A 211 -9.20 13.22 3.19
C LEU A 211 -10.16 14.41 3.43
N PRO A 212 -10.97 14.36 4.51
CA PRO A 212 -11.90 15.43 4.83
C PRO A 212 -11.16 16.76 5.02
N GLY A 213 -11.71 17.85 4.50
CA GLY A 213 -11.10 19.19 4.52
C GLY A 213 -9.92 19.39 3.56
N ASN A 214 -9.49 18.34 2.83
CA ASN A 214 -8.26 18.36 2.02
C ASN A 214 -8.49 18.23 0.50
N VAL A 215 -9.62 18.71 -0.02
CA VAL A 215 -9.95 18.70 -1.47
C VAL A 215 -8.86 19.38 -2.30
N ARG A 216 -8.18 20.42 -1.79
CA ARG A 216 -7.06 21.08 -2.48
C ARG A 216 -5.90 20.11 -2.71
N ASN A 217 -5.55 19.30 -1.72
CA ASN A 217 -4.51 18.28 -1.88
C ASN A 217 -4.92 17.24 -2.92
N SER A 218 -6.17 16.75 -2.89
CA SER A 218 -6.65 15.79 -3.88
C SER A 218 -6.56 16.33 -5.31
N LYS A 219 -6.93 17.60 -5.53
CA LYS A 219 -6.78 18.26 -6.84
C LYS A 219 -5.30 18.37 -7.27
N ALA A 220 -4.42 18.76 -6.33
CA ALA A 220 -2.98 18.83 -6.60
C ALA A 220 -2.37 17.44 -6.88
N VAL A 221 -2.86 16.38 -6.23
CA VAL A 221 -2.51 14.99 -6.53
C VAL A 221 -2.89 14.63 -7.96
N ILE A 222 -4.11 14.95 -8.38
CA ILE A 222 -4.59 14.72 -9.76
C ILE A 222 -3.72 15.49 -10.77
N ASP A 223 -3.47 16.78 -10.53
CA ASP A 223 -2.61 17.61 -11.40
C ASP A 223 -1.21 17.01 -11.53
N ARG A 224 -0.62 16.57 -10.42
CA ARG A 224 0.72 15.97 -10.43
C ARG A 224 0.75 14.65 -11.19
N LEU A 225 -0.24 13.77 -10.98
CA LEU A 225 -0.32 12.48 -11.68
C LEU A 225 -0.49 12.67 -13.19
N VAL A 226 -1.39 13.57 -13.61
CA VAL A 226 -1.60 13.88 -15.04
C VAL A 226 -0.35 14.49 -15.66
N SER A 227 0.32 15.39 -14.96
CA SER A 227 1.56 16.01 -15.45
C SER A 227 2.71 15.01 -15.63
N GLU A 228 2.82 14.01 -14.75
CA GLU A 228 3.93 13.05 -14.74
C GLU A 228 3.68 11.84 -15.66
N PHE A 229 2.43 11.38 -15.76
CA PHE A 229 2.11 10.11 -16.39
C PHE A 229 1.05 10.19 -17.50
N GLY A 230 0.44 11.38 -17.71
CA GLY A 230 -0.68 11.54 -18.66
C GLY A 230 -2.01 11.04 -18.09
N THR A 231 -2.99 10.87 -18.97
CA THR A 231 -4.37 10.51 -18.61
C THR A 231 -4.69 9.03 -18.77
N ASP A 232 -3.76 8.24 -19.33
CA ASP A 232 -3.97 6.80 -19.59
C ASP A 232 -3.75 5.92 -18.35
N ILE A 233 -3.35 6.52 -17.21
CA ILE A 233 -3.18 5.81 -15.94
C ILE A 233 -4.52 5.29 -15.42
N THR A 234 -4.47 4.20 -14.64
CA THR A 234 -5.62 3.72 -13.88
C THR A 234 -5.55 4.28 -12.47
N LEU A 235 -6.55 5.08 -12.09
CA LEU A 235 -6.62 5.74 -10.79
C LEU A 235 -7.83 5.26 -9.99
N SER A 236 -7.60 4.79 -8.77
CA SER A 236 -8.65 4.48 -7.78
C SER A 236 -8.79 5.66 -6.82
N ILE A 237 -9.92 6.39 -6.88
CA ILE A 237 -10.23 7.48 -5.96
C ILE A 237 -11.18 6.97 -4.89
N MET A 238 -10.68 6.93 -3.65
CA MET A 238 -11.37 6.32 -2.52
C MET A 238 -11.98 7.37 -1.59
N ASN A 239 -13.21 7.13 -1.13
CA ASN A 239 -13.89 7.97 -0.12
C ASN A 239 -14.06 7.26 1.24
N GLN A 240 -13.45 6.08 1.39
CA GLN A 240 -13.60 5.19 2.57
C GLN A 240 -12.82 5.66 3.81
N TYR A 241 -12.53 6.97 3.92
CA TYR A 241 -11.88 7.51 5.10
C TYR A 241 -12.79 7.37 6.33
N THR A 242 -12.28 6.73 7.37
CA THR A 242 -12.96 6.60 8.68
C THR A 242 -12.03 7.16 9.76
N PRO A 243 -12.48 8.15 10.57
CA PRO A 243 -11.71 8.67 11.68
C PRO A 243 -11.45 7.57 12.71
N ILE A 244 -10.29 7.64 13.37
CA ILE A 244 -9.94 6.66 14.41
C ILE A 244 -10.60 7.11 15.72
N GLU A 245 -11.45 6.24 16.27
CA GLU A 245 -12.15 6.51 17.52
C GLU A 245 -11.16 6.72 18.68
N GLY A 246 -11.40 7.74 19.49
CA GLY A 246 -10.57 8.06 20.67
C GLY A 246 -9.25 8.76 20.37
N LEU A 247 -8.94 9.12 19.11
CA LEU A 247 -7.78 9.92 18.74
C LEU A 247 -8.19 11.34 18.36
N GLU A 248 -7.49 12.33 18.93
CA GLU A 248 -7.54 13.70 18.41
C GLU A 248 -6.72 13.79 17.12
N LEU A 249 -7.41 13.97 15.99
CA LEU A 249 -6.79 14.09 14.68
C LEU A 249 -6.72 15.55 14.25
N PRO A 250 -5.67 15.98 13.54
CA PRO A 250 -5.50 17.36 13.13
C PRO A 250 -6.55 17.82 12.09
N GLY A 251 -6.92 19.09 12.15
CA GLY A 251 -7.83 19.72 11.20
C GLY A 251 -9.22 19.04 11.19
N GLU A 252 -9.72 18.70 10.01
CA GLU A 252 -11.04 18.09 9.83
C GLU A 252 -11.02 16.55 9.83
N LEU A 253 -9.88 15.92 10.14
CA LEU A 253 -9.73 14.46 10.09
C LEU A 253 -10.54 13.70 11.17
N GLY A 254 -11.19 14.41 12.10
CA GLY A 254 -12.11 13.82 13.08
C GLY A 254 -13.49 13.44 12.51
N ARG A 255 -13.75 13.70 11.21
CA ARG A 255 -15.01 13.36 10.53
C ARG A 255 -14.77 12.56 9.25
N THR A 256 -15.81 11.98 8.68
CA THR A 256 -15.75 11.37 7.35
C THR A 256 -15.73 12.41 6.22
N VAL A 257 -15.36 11.98 5.02
CA VAL A 257 -15.47 12.77 3.79
C VAL A 257 -16.94 13.00 3.48
N THR A 258 -17.32 14.24 3.14
CA THR A 258 -18.67 14.55 2.69
C THR A 258 -18.82 14.19 1.20
N GLU A 259 -20.02 13.81 0.77
CA GLU A 259 -20.33 13.58 -0.64
C GLU A 259 -19.94 14.77 -1.52
N ARG A 260 -20.16 16.02 -1.04
CA ARG A 260 -19.77 17.24 -1.77
C ARG A 260 -18.25 17.36 -1.95
N GLU A 261 -17.45 16.94 -0.96
CA GLU A 261 -15.98 16.95 -1.08
C GLU A 261 -15.53 15.90 -2.09
N TYR A 262 -16.08 14.70 -1.99
CA TYR A 262 -15.74 13.61 -2.88
C TYR A 262 -16.12 13.94 -4.35
N ASN A 263 -17.34 14.38 -4.60
CA ASN A 263 -17.80 14.75 -5.94
C ASN A 263 -16.96 15.86 -6.56
N LYS A 264 -16.51 16.87 -5.77
CA LYS A 264 -15.58 17.90 -6.25
C LYS A 264 -14.23 17.35 -6.72
N VAL A 265 -13.79 16.22 -6.14
CA VAL A 265 -12.55 15.56 -6.54
C VAL A 265 -12.79 14.75 -7.80
N LEU A 266 -13.91 14.02 -7.89
CA LEU A 266 -14.29 13.24 -9.07
C LEU A 266 -14.51 14.13 -10.30
N ASP A 267 -15.32 15.19 -10.16
CA ASP A 267 -15.56 16.15 -11.24
C ASP A 267 -14.23 16.71 -11.78
N TYR A 268 -13.32 17.05 -10.86
CA TYR A 268 -12.00 17.56 -11.25
C TYR A 268 -11.14 16.52 -11.97
N ALA A 269 -11.18 15.25 -11.54
CA ALA A 269 -10.47 14.18 -12.23
C ALA A 269 -11.00 13.97 -13.66
N PHE A 270 -12.32 13.96 -13.82
CA PHE A 270 -12.97 13.84 -15.14
C PHE A 270 -12.67 15.05 -16.04
N ASP A 271 -12.71 16.28 -15.51
CA ASP A 271 -12.34 17.51 -16.24
C ASP A 271 -10.87 17.46 -16.73
N LYS A 272 -9.99 16.75 -16.01
CA LYS A 272 -8.60 16.52 -16.42
C LYS A 272 -8.42 15.35 -17.38
N GLY A 273 -9.49 14.64 -17.74
CA GLY A 273 -9.47 13.52 -18.68
C GLY A 273 -9.14 12.16 -18.06
N LEU A 274 -9.13 12.04 -16.73
CA LEU A 274 -8.94 10.75 -16.04
C LEU A 274 -10.27 9.99 -16.02
N VAL A 275 -10.45 9.08 -16.97
CA VAL A 275 -11.67 8.26 -17.12
C VAL A 275 -11.44 6.77 -16.82
N ASN A 276 -10.17 6.35 -16.78
CA ASN A 276 -9.79 4.98 -16.47
C ASN A 276 -9.59 4.83 -14.96
N GLY A 277 -10.46 4.11 -14.28
CA GLY A 277 -10.26 3.94 -12.84
C GLY A 277 -11.43 3.35 -12.09
N PHE A 278 -11.28 3.37 -10.77
CA PHE A 278 -12.28 2.90 -9.81
C PHE A 278 -12.74 4.10 -8.96
N PHE A 279 -14.04 4.33 -8.95
CA PHE A 279 -14.66 5.43 -8.23
C PHE A 279 -15.72 4.83 -7.30
N GLN A 280 -15.63 5.17 -6.02
CA GLN A 280 -16.55 4.61 -5.02
C GLN A 280 -17.84 5.45 -4.97
N ASP A 281 -18.99 4.79 -5.01
CA ASP A 281 -20.27 5.45 -4.78
C ASP A 281 -20.46 5.80 -3.29
N GLY A 282 -21.22 6.87 -3.01
CA GLY A 282 -21.30 7.50 -1.67
C GLY A 282 -21.77 6.61 -0.50
N GLU A 283 -22.34 5.42 -0.74
CA GLU A 283 -22.76 4.49 0.30
C GLU A 283 -21.62 3.63 0.89
N THR A 284 -20.46 3.55 0.24
CA THR A 284 -19.32 2.76 0.70
C THR A 284 -18.63 3.32 1.95
N CYS A 285 -18.92 4.57 2.33
CA CYS A 285 -18.39 5.20 3.56
C CYS A 285 -18.90 4.59 4.88
N LYS A 286 -19.86 3.67 4.86
CA LYS A 286 -20.49 3.12 6.06
C LYS A 286 -19.91 1.78 6.53
N GLU A 287 -19.12 1.11 5.72
CA GLU A 287 -18.52 -0.18 6.06
C GLU A 287 -17.07 -0.02 6.46
N SER A 288 -16.70 -0.56 7.62
CA SER A 288 -15.31 -0.66 8.03
C SER A 288 -14.67 -1.83 7.29
N PHE A 289 -13.81 -1.55 6.32
CA PHE A 289 -13.04 -2.55 5.58
C PHE A 289 -11.76 -2.99 6.34
N ILE A 290 -11.61 -2.61 7.60
CA ILE A 290 -10.46 -2.95 8.42
C ILE A 290 -10.66 -4.36 8.96
N PRO A 291 -9.81 -5.34 8.58
CA PRO A 291 -9.92 -6.68 9.12
C PRO A 291 -9.50 -6.73 10.59
N ALA A 292 -10.00 -7.70 11.33
CA ALA A 292 -9.46 -8.02 12.65
C ALA A 292 -8.01 -8.52 12.50
N PHE A 293 -7.08 -7.94 13.26
CA PHE A 293 -5.68 -8.39 13.30
C PHE A 293 -5.51 -9.41 14.42
N ASP A 294 -6.01 -10.61 14.17
CA ASP A 294 -6.17 -11.73 15.11
C ASP A 294 -5.22 -12.91 14.83
N TYR A 295 -4.22 -12.65 13.97
CA TYR A 295 -3.23 -13.66 13.55
C TYR A 295 -3.81 -14.82 12.71
N GLU A 296 -5.03 -14.69 12.15
CA GLU A 296 -5.55 -15.70 11.24
C GLU A 296 -4.53 -15.99 10.13
N GLY A 297 -4.23 -17.28 9.90
CA GLY A 297 -3.32 -17.77 8.87
C GLY A 297 -1.81 -17.56 9.12
N VAL A 298 -1.42 -16.99 10.27
CA VAL A 298 -0.01 -16.69 10.61
C VAL A 298 0.66 -17.79 11.42
#